data_ab186554580f1966aff3e2cd6341fbce
#
_entry.id   ab186554580f1966aff3e2cd6341fbce
#
_cell.length_a   1.000
_cell.length_b   1.000
_cell.length_c   1.000
_cell.angle_alpha   90.00
_cell.angle_beta   90.00
_cell.angle_gamma   90.00
#
_symmetry.space_group_name_H-M   'P 1'
#
loop_
_entity.id
_entity.type
_entity.pdbx_description
1 polymer ?
#
loop_
_entity_poly.entity_id
_entity_poly.type
_entity_poly.pdbx_seq_one_letter_code
_entity_poly.pdbx_strand_id
1 'polypeptide(L)'
;MTKRTPVAIVFGALVALSGWQALAAQNAQPAGGAPELWWVDKTKGGVYHPPMRPLWKLSDLKQMHAGRSNWQEQIIKDPEQDATYNSAAPGSRFGLRLHPDTPTVFVVIAGEVRFSVEGQQPVTATRGSIVNIMKTTLFSYEVAGSQNAMWVEVNPANYKTVYPASGPQPPSASGGQVVKVSFNHTPATYAPPNQLHWNLFDDGFGKCAPAGPRVMDDHLFASPLVGYVNASDNKCPGGRGNVGGGPAQGAFNPNSTFGHMHAGPAEWWIVQVGAISGKFEGVGEFHATEGDVLYAAPMTWHQMGAEAPSGPSVRLAMGGYPLINMTNTEAP
;
A
#
# COMPACT_ATOMS: atom_id res chain seq x y z
N MET A 1 -16.34 -65.79 -12.73
CA MET A 1 -16.56 -64.80 -11.65
C MET A 1 -15.22 -64.18 -11.29
N THR A 2 -14.88 -63.08 -11.91
CA THR A 2 -13.61 -62.38 -11.71
C THR A 2 -13.87 -61.12 -10.86
N LYS A 3 -13.34 -61.12 -9.65
CA LYS A 3 -13.40 -59.96 -8.71
C LYS A 3 -12.49 -58.87 -9.22
N ARG A 4 -13.04 -57.69 -9.53
CA ARG A 4 -12.30 -56.47 -9.80
C ARG A 4 -12.11 -55.69 -8.48
N THR A 5 -10.88 -55.47 -8.08
CA THR A 5 -10.49 -54.62 -6.97
C THR A 5 -10.52 -53.18 -7.44
N PRO A 6 -11.11 -52.23 -6.70
CA PRO A 6 -11.02 -50.81 -7.06
C PRO A 6 -9.66 -50.25 -6.67
N VAL A 7 -8.98 -49.63 -7.62
CA VAL A 7 -7.78 -48.81 -7.38
C VAL A 7 -8.24 -47.45 -6.88
N ALA A 8 -7.95 -47.15 -5.62
CA ALA A 8 -8.14 -45.84 -5.07
C ALA A 8 -7.01 -44.91 -5.55
N ILE A 9 -7.35 -43.94 -6.38
CA ILE A 9 -6.43 -42.86 -6.78
C ILE A 9 -6.48 -41.81 -5.66
N VAL A 10 -5.43 -41.77 -4.86
CA VAL A 10 -5.19 -40.70 -3.90
C VAL A 10 -4.58 -39.55 -4.69
N PHE A 11 -5.39 -38.53 -5.03
CA PHE A 11 -4.86 -37.23 -5.45
C PHE A 11 -4.34 -36.53 -4.23
N GLY A 12 -3.02 -36.50 -4.11
CA GLY A 12 -2.33 -35.70 -3.09
C GLY A 12 -2.51 -34.21 -3.35
N ALA A 13 -3.16 -33.53 -2.43
CA ALA A 13 -3.18 -32.07 -2.34
C ALA A 13 -1.80 -31.58 -1.89
N LEU A 14 -0.92 -31.29 -2.82
CA LEU A 14 0.43 -30.78 -2.59
C LEU A 14 0.69 -29.59 -3.51
N VAL A 15 -0.10 -28.54 -3.40
CA VAL A 15 0.26 -27.21 -3.93
C VAL A 15 -0.52 -26.17 -3.12
N ALA A 16 0.08 -25.56 -2.13
CA ALA A 16 -0.25 -24.22 -1.62
C ALA A 16 0.56 -23.79 -0.39
N LEU A 17 1.74 -24.35 -0.12
CA LEU A 17 2.56 -23.92 1.02
C LEU A 17 3.85 -23.18 0.65
N SER A 18 4.18 -23.07 -0.63
CA SER A 18 5.47 -22.51 -1.06
C SER A 18 5.53 -20.98 -1.13
N GLY A 19 4.40 -20.29 -1.30
CA GLY A 19 4.40 -18.82 -1.39
C GLY A 19 4.53 -18.09 -0.04
N TRP A 20 4.06 -18.70 1.03
CA TRP A 20 4.08 -18.07 2.36
C TRP A 20 5.43 -18.13 3.06
N GLN A 21 6.23 -19.15 2.76
CA GLN A 21 7.57 -19.29 3.33
C GLN A 21 8.59 -18.33 2.70
N ALA A 22 8.39 -17.94 1.45
CA ALA A 22 9.31 -17.03 0.76
C ALA A 22 9.26 -15.60 1.33
N LEU A 23 8.09 -15.09 1.73
CA LEU A 23 7.95 -13.75 2.32
C LEU A 23 8.42 -13.69 3.78
N ALA A 24 8.19 -14.74 4.56
CA ALA A 24 8.73 -14.83 5.92
C ALA A 24 10.26 -14.99 5.90
N ALA A 25 10.81 -15.63 4.88
CA ALA A 25 12.25 -15.80 4.72
C ALA A 25 12.97 -14.52 4.25
N GLN A 26 12.28 -13.62 3.53
CA GLN A 26 12.90 -12.36 3.05
C GLN A 26 13.21 -11.35 4.16
N ASN A 27 12.55 -11.46 5.31
CA ASN A 27 12.77 -10.58 6.48
C ASN A 27 13.22 -11.32 7.74
N ALA A 28 13.39 -12.64 7.69
CA ALA A 28 13.95 -13.40 8.80
C ALA A 28 15.49 -13.34 8.70
N GLN A 29 16.12 -12.54 9.54
CA GLN A 29 17.55 -12.76 9.79
C GLN A 29 17.75 -14.24 10.21
N PRO A 30 18.71 -14.95 9.61
CA PRO A 30 19.04 -16.29 10.06
C PRO A 30 19.34 -16.26 11.57
N ALA A 31 18.73 -17.14 12.31
CA ALA A 31 18.97 -17.25 13.73
C ALA A 31 20.46 -17.57 13.94
N GLY A 32 21.25 -16.60 14.44
CA GLY A 32 22.53 -16.83 15.05
C GLY A 32 23.81 -16.49 14.25
N GLY A 33 23.75 -15.92 13.06
CA GLY A 33 24.92 -15.44 12.32
C GLY A 33 24.93 -13.93 12.12
N ALA A 34 26.10 -13.30 12.05
CA ALA A 34 26.21 -11.95 11.51
C ALA A 34 25.67 -11.96 10.07
N PRO A 35 24.95 -10.89 9.61
CA PRO A 35 24.47 -10.83 8.25
C PRO A 35 25.64 -10.97 7.28
N GLU A 36 25.45 -11.82 6.26
CA GLU A 36 26.44 -11.92 5.18
C GLU A 36 26.42 -10.60 4.40
N LEU A 37 27.59 -10.01 4.16
CA LEU A 37 27.73 -8.74 3.47
C LEU A 37 27.99 -8.99 1.97
N TRP A 38 27.23 -8.28 1.15
CA TRP A 38 27.28 -8.35 -0.31
C TRP A 38 27.55 -6.96 -0.90
N TRP A 39 28.22 -6.93 -2.02
CA TRP A 39 28.35 -5.72 -2.82
C TRP A 39 27.16 -5.59 -3.76
N VAL A 40 26.61 -4.37 -3.89
CA VAL A 40 25.58 -4.03 -4.86
C VAL A 40 26.01 -2.78 -5.63
N ASP A 41 25.76 -2.77 -6.92
CA ASP A 41 25.94 -1.56 -7.73
C ASP A 41 24.80 -0.58 -7.39
N LYS A 42 25.19 0.51 -6.73
CA LYS A 42 24.25 1.50 -6.20
C LYS A 42 24.26 2.74 -7.06
N THR A 43 23.13 3.04 -7.69
CA THR A 43 22.90 4.32 -8.31
C THR A 43 22.74 5.42 -7.26
N LYS A 44 22.98 6.67 -7.62
CA LYS A 44 22.77 7.81 -6.74
C LYS A 44 21.29 7.88 -6.34
N GLY A 45 21.01 7.76 -5.05
CA GLY A 45 19.67 7.92 -4.48
C GLY A 45 19.21 9.38 -4.45
N GLY A 46 17.94 9.58 -4.06
CA GLY A 46 17.38 10.93 -3.86
C GLY A 46 17.12 11.72 -5.16
N VAL A 47 17.03 11.06 -6.29
CA VAL A 47 16.66 11.71 -7.56
C VAL A 47 15.16 11.61 -7.76
N TYR A 48 14.49 12.75 -7.82
CA TYR A 48 13.04 12.85 -7.95
C TYR A 48 12.66 13.59 -9.23
N HIS A 49 11.67 13.08 -9.94
CA HIS A 49 11.07 13.71 -11.12
C HIS A 49 9.59 13.94 -10.88
N PRO A 50 9.05 15.12 -11.22
CA PRO A 50 7.60 15.35 -11.04
C PRO A 50 6.74 14.26 -11.69
N PRO A 51 5.66 13.81 -11.03
CA PRO A 51 5.09 14.36 -9.79
C PRO A 51 5.77 13.87 -8.51
N MET A 52 6.64 12.85 -8.54
CA MET A 52 7.26 12.29 -7.35
C MET A 52 8.06 13.37 -6.58
N ARG A 53 7.88 13.35 -5.26
CA ARG A 53 8.60 14.18 -4.29
C ARG A 53 8.90 13.33 -3.06
N PRO A 54 9.97 13.63 -2.32
CA PRO A 54 10.24 12.91 -1.08
C PRO A 54 9.11 13.04 -0.04
N LEU A 55 8.38 14.15 -0.07
CA LEU A 55 7.27 14.43 0.83
C LEU A 55 6.18 15.25 0.14
N TRP A 56 4.96 14.75 0.15
CA TRP A 56 3.73 15.45 -0.13
C TRP A 56 3.01 15.74 1.18
N LYS A 57 2.93 17.02 1.56
CA LYS A 57 2.15 17.43 2.74
C LYS A 57 0.68 17.59 2.37
N LEU A 58 -0.20 17.04 3.19
CA LEU A 58 -1.64 17.22 3.02
C LEU A 58 -2.05 18.68 3.11
N SER A 59 -1.35 19.47 3.96
CA SER A 59 -1.55 20.94 4.05
C SER A 59 -1.32 21.64 2.71
N ASP A 60 -0.25 21.25 2.01
CA ASP A 60 0.12 21.85 0.72
C ASP A 60 -0.90 21.47 -0.36
N LEU A 61 -1.35 20.19 -0.38
CA LEU A 61 -2.42 19.74 -1.28
C LEU A 61 -3.71 20.54 -1.06
N LYS A 62 -4.13 20.71 0.18
CA LYS A 62 -5.30 21.53 0.52
C LYS A 62 -5.13 22.99 0.09
N GLN A 63 -3.93 23.55 0.22
CA GLN A 63 -3.64 24.90 -0.22
C GLN A 63 -3.66 25.04 -1.75
N MET A 64 -3.06 24.08 -2.48
CA MET A 64 -3.07 24.04 -3.95
C MET A 64 -4.49 24.01 -4.53
N HIS A 65 -5.40 23.36 -3.82
CA HIS A 65 -6.80 23.19 -4.24
C HIS A 65 -7.79 23.99 -3.39
N ALA A 66 -7.34 25.08 -2.76
CA ALA A 66 -8.18 25.91 -1.91
C ALA A 66 -9.45 26.37 -2.64
N GLY A 67 -10.60 26.26 -1.98
CA GLY A 67 -11.91 26.60 -2.56
C GLY A 67 -12.52 25.53 -3.48
N ARG A 68 -11.85 24.40 -3.71
CA ARG A 68 -12.36 23.27 -4.51
C ARG A 68 -12.75 22.12 -3.60
N SER A 69 -13.98 21.64 -3.70
CA SER A 69 -14.40 20.41 -3.01
C SER A 69 -13.96 19.16 -3.77
N ASN A 70 -13.96 19.21 -5.11
CA ASN A 70 -13.57 18.12 -5.98
C ASN A 70 -12.23 18.43 -6.64
N TRP A 71 -11.24 17.60 -6.37
CA TRP A 71 -9.92 17.71 -6.97
C TRP A 71 -9.19 16.37 -6.97
N GLN A 72 -8.23 16.26 -7.85
CA GLN A 72 -7.29 15.15 -7.94
C GLN A 72 -5.88 15.71 -8.11
N GLU A 73 -4.91 15.12 -7.45
CA GLU A 73 -3.50 15.41 -7.63
C GLU A 73 -2.73 14.12 -7.81
N GLN A 74 -2.03 13.98 -8.91
CA GLN A 74 -1.15 12.84 -9.13
C GLN A 74 0.11 13.02 -8.28
N ILE A 75 0.31 12.14 -7.32
CA ILE A 75 1.41 12.22 -6.35
C ILE A 75 2.55 11.25 -6.66
N ILE A 76 2.24 10.13 -7.32
CA ILE A 76 3.23 9.15 -7.78
C ILE A 76 2.89 8.75 -9.21
N LYS A 77 3.91 8.71 -10.06
CA LYS A 77 3.87 8.17 -11.41
C LYS A 77 5.25 7.65 -11.75
N ASP A 78 5.57 6.50 -11.26
CA ASP A 78 6.83 5.81 -11.51
C ASP A 78 6.63 4.58 -12.43
N PRO A 79 7.69 3.86 -12.81
CA PRO A 79 7.56 2.68 -13.67
C PRO A 79 6.70 1.55 -13.10
N GLU A 80 6.51 1.50 -11.78
CA GLU A 80 5.82 0.42 -11.07
C GLU A 80 4.41 0.83 -10.64
N GLN A 81 4.21 2.11 -10.28
CA GLN A 81 2.99 2.57 -9.64
C GLN A 81 2.50 3.93 -10.10
N ASP A 82 1.19 4.09 -9.99
CA ASP A 82 0.45 5.33 -10.22
C ASP A 82 -0.45 5.61 -9.01
N ALA A 83 -0.24 6.72 -8.33
CA ALA A 83 -1.05 7.09 -7.18
C ALA A 83 -1.58 8.52 -7.30
N THR A 84 -2.87 8.66 -7.00
CA THR A 84 -3.59 9.93 -7.05
C THR A 84 -4.21 10.23 -5.69
N TYR A 85 -3.94 11.42 -5.18
CA TYR A 85 -4.64 11.95 -4.01
C TYR A 85 -5.93 12.63 -4.46
N ASN A 86 -7.05 12.28 -3.84
CA ASN A 86 -8.38 12.68 -4.26
C ASN A 86 -9.13 13.38 -3.13
N SER A 87 -9.97 14.35 -3.50
CA SER A 87 -11.02 14.89 -2.63
C SER A 87 -12.31 15.05 -3.42
N ALA A 88 -13.44 14.74 -2.79
CA ALA A 88 -14.73 14.96 -3.41
C ALA A 88 -15.82 15.31 -2.40
N ALA A 89 -16.78 16.12 -2.85
CA ALA A 89 -17.94 16.55 -2.06
C ALA A 89 -18.92 15.38 -1.81
N PRO A 90 -19.75 15.47 -0.77
CA PRO A 90 -20.84 14.55 -0.53
C PRO A 90 -21.73 14.34 -1.76
N GLY A 91 -22.10 13.09 -2.02
CA GLY A 91 -22.92 12.71 -3.18
C GLY A 91 -22.18 12.62 -4.51
N SER A 92 -20.87 12.92 -4.56
CA SER A 92 -20.06 12.67 -5.76
C SER A 92 -20.04 11.18 -6.08
N ARG A 93 -20.26 10.82 -7.35
CA ARG A 93 -20.35 9.43 -7.80
C ARG A 93 -19.32 9.13 -8.86
N PHE A 94 -18.73 7.96 -8.74
CA PHE A 94 -17.71 7.42 -9.64
C PHE A 94 -18.27 6.16 -10.30
N GLY A 95 -18.42 6.23 -11.61
CA GLY A 95 -19.14 5.24 -12.40
C GLY A 95 -18.54 3.84 -12.39
N LEU A 96 -19.36 2.88 -12.79
CA LEU A 96 -19.01 1.46 -12.87
C LEU A 96 -17.83 1.23 -13.82
N ARG A 97 -16.82 0.51 -13.37
CA ARG A 97 -15.63 0.17 -14.13
C ARG A 97 -14.94 -1.07 -13.57
N LEU A 98 -13.98 -1.62 -14.29
CA LEU A 98 -13.06 -2.62 -13.80
C LEU A 98 -11.65 -2.42 -14.38
N HIS A 99 -10.66 -3.00 -13.71
CA HIS A 99 -9.30 -3.15 -14.20
C HIS A 99 -9.11 -4.61 -14.63
N PRO A 100 -8.77 -4.89 -15.92
CA PRO A 100 -8.75 -6.27 -16.41
C PRO A 100 -7.55 -7.07 -15.91
N ASP A 101 -6.44 -6.43 -15.62
CA ASP A 101 -5.13 -7.06 -15.39
C ASP A 101 -4.47 -6.70 -14.06
N THR A 102 -4.94 -5.65 -13.40
CA THR A 102 -4.33 -5.13 -12.18
C THR A 102 -5.34 -4.88 -11.06
N PRO A 103 -4.96 -4.99 -9.79
CA PRO A 103 -5.77 -4.50 -8.68
C PRO A 103 -5.73 -2.97 -8.60
N THR A 104 -6.61 -2.40 -7.79
CA THR A 104 -6.52 -1.01 -7.32
C THR A 104 -6.79 -0.96 -5.82
N VAL A 105 -6.09 -0.09 -5.12
CA VAL A 105 -6.23 0.10 -3.68
C VAL A 105 -6.65 1.52 -3.37
N PHE A 106 -7.64 1.66 -2.51
CA PHE A 106 -8.09 2.93 -1.97
C PHE A 106 -7.73 3.01 -0.49
N VAL A 107 -7.08 4.09 -0.10
CA VAL A 107 -6.74 4.38 1.30
C VAL A 107 -7.50 5.62 1.71
N VAL A 108 -8.51 5.48 2.57
CA VAL A 108 -9.35 6.61 2.99
C VAL A 108 -8.67 7.38 4.11
N ILE A 109 -8.50 8.68 3.89
CA ILE A 109 -7.84 9.61 4.80
C ILE A 109 -8.86 10.37 5.65
N ALA A 110 -9.99 10.75 5.05
CA ALA A 110 -11.05 11.48 5.75
C ALA A 110 -12.40 11.27 5.05
N GLY A 111 -13.49 11.51 5.79
CA GLY A 111 -14.85 11.35 5.28
C GLY A 111 -15.26 9.89 5.11
N GLU A 112 -16.28 9.67 4.27
CA GLU A 112 -16.87 8.36 4.04
C GLU A 112 -17.00 8.11 2.53
N VAL A 113 -16.53 6.94 2.07
CA VAL A 113 -16.66 6.48 0.69
C VAL A 113 -17.36 5.12 0.69
N ARG A 114 -18.48 5.03 -0.01
CA ARG A 114 -19.22 3.79 -0.15
C ARG A 114 -18.87 3.11 -1.47
N PHE A 115 -18.39 1.89 -1.37
CA PHE A 115 -18.03 1.05 -2.51
C PHE A 115 -19.12 0.02 -2.78
N SER A 116 -19.45 -0.14 -4.07
CA SER A 116 -20.24 -1.25 -4.58
C SER A 116 -19.34 -2.09 -5.46
N VAL A 117 -19.10 -3.34 -5.07
CA VAL A 117 -18.15 -4.26 -5.69
C VAL A 117 -18.89 -5.53 -6.08
N GLU A 118 -18.68 -5.99 -7.30
CA GLU A 118 -19.32 -7.17 -7.87
C GLU A 118 -19.10 -8.40 -6.99
N GLY A 119 -20.18 -9.13 -6.69
CA GLY A 119 -20.13 -10.32 -5.85
C GLY A 119 -19.90 -10.07 -4.35
N GLN A 120 -19.85 -8.80 -3.93
CA GLN A 120 -19.62 -8.45 -2.52
C GLN A 120 -20.76 -7.59 -1.96
N GLN A 121 -20.92 -7.60 -0.62
CA GLN A 121 -21.79 -6.63 0.03
C GLN A 121 -21.18 -5.22 -0.07
N PRO A 122 -22.00 -4.16 -0.23
CA PRO A 122 -21.48 -2.81 -0.21
C PRO A 122 -20.69 -2.49 1.06
N VAL A 123 -19.58 -1.77 0.91
CA VAL A 123 -18.69 -1.39 2.00
C VAL A 123 -18.67 0.12 2.15
N THR A 124 -18.85 0.63 3.37
CA THR A 124 -18.58 2.03 3.71
C THR A 124 -17.21 2.14 4.33
N ALA A 125 -16.31 2.75 3.61
CA ALA A 125 -14.93 3.00 4.03
C ALA A 125 -14.82 4.39 4.68
N THR A 126 -14.18 4.44 5.82
CA THR A 126 -13.94 5.66 6.62
C THR A 126 -12.45 5.88 6.82
N ARG A 127 -12.04 6.90 7.55
CA ARG A 127 -10.64 7.12 7.90
C ARG A 127 -9.97 5.83 8.40
N GLY A 128 -8.80 5.52 7.86
CA GLY A 128 -8.05 4.30 8.16
C GLY A 128 -8.50 3.06 7.39
N SER A 129 -9.58 3.16 6.62
CA SER A 129 -10.01 2.08 5.73
C SER A 129 -9.08 1.91 4.56
N ILE A 130 -8.84 0.66 4.22
CA ILE A 130 -8.18 0.23 3.00
C ILE A 130 -9.17 -0.66 2.25
N VAL A 131 -9.46 -0.30 0.99
CA VAL A 131 -10.33 -1.05 0.10
C VAL A 131 -9.49 -1.56 -1.06
N ASN A 132 -9.44 -2.87 -1.21
CA ASN A 132 -8.68 -3.55 -2.26
C ASN A 132 -9.65 -4.09 -3.31
N ILE A 133 -9.63 -3.51 -4.50
CA ILE A 133 -10.40 -4.02 -5.62
C ILE A 133 -9.50 -4.90 -6.46
N MET A 134 -9.78 -6.18 -6.46
CA MET A 134 -9.04 -7.16 -7.25
C MET A 134 -9.31 -6.98 -8.74
N LYS A 135 -8.33 -7.36 -9.57
CA LYS A 135 -8.48 -7.35 -11.04
C LYS A 135 -9.73 -8.11 -11.49
N THR A 136 -10.25 -7.76 -12.65
CA THR A 136 -11.44 -8.35 -13.29
C THR A 136 -12.77 -8.18 -12.52
N THR A 137 -12.82 -7.38 -11.47
CA THR A 137 -14.02 -7.18 -10.64
C THR A 137 -14.63 -5.80 -10.92
N LEU A 138 -15.91 -5.75 -11.28
CA LEU A 138 -16.64 -4.50 -11.48
C LEU A 138 -16.84 -3.77 -10.15
N PHE A 139 -16.61 -2.47 -10.17
CA PHE A 139 -16.83 -1.63 -9.01
C PHE A 139 -17.27 -0.21 -9.37
N SER A 140 -17.95 0.41 -8.44
CA SER A 140 -18.26 1.84 -8.43
C SER A 140 -18.19 2.34 -7.00
N TYR A 141 -18.09 3.65 -6.81
CA TYR A 141 -18.12 4.22 -5.48
C TYR A 141 -18.74 5.62 -5.46
N GLU A 142 -19.16 6.06 -4.29
CA GLU A 142 -19.72 7.38 -4.05
C GLU A 142 -19.22 7.93 -2.71
N VAL A 143 -19.14 9.26 -2.62
CA VAL A 143 -18.88 9.92 -1.34
C VAL A 143 -20.19 9.91 -0.55
N ALA A 144 -20.17 9.19 0.57
CA ALA A 144 -21.26 9.12 1.53
C ALA A 144 -21.09 10.18 2.64
N GLY A 145 -22.03 10.21 3.57
CA GLY A 145 -21.98 11.15 4.70
C GLY A 145 -22.20 12.61 4.30
N SER A 146 -21.83 13.53 5.19
CA SER A 146 -22.08 14.98 5.04
C SER A 146 -20.81 15.82 4.88
N GLN A 147 -19.64 15.18 4.87
CA GLN A 147 -18.35 15.85 4.75
C GLN A 147 -17.65 15.42 3.46
N ASN A 148 -16.76 16.26 2.95
CA ASN A 148 -15.88 15.87 1.87
C ASN A 148 -15.08 14.64 2.27
N ALA A 149 -14.96 13.67 1.37
CA ALA A 149 -14.05 12.56 1.54
C ALA A 149 -12.70 12.84 0.86
N MET A 150 -11.64 12.31 1.46
CA MET A 150 -10.29 12.32 0.89
C MET A 150 -9.71 10.91 0.93
N TRP A 151 -9.09 10.50 -0.15
CA TRP A 151 -8.46 9.19 -0.28
C TRP A 151 -7.28 9.23 -1.24
N VAL A 152 -6.39 8.25 -1.11
CA VAL A 152 -5.39 7.94 -2.12
C VAL A 152 -5.84 6.72 -2.89
N GLU A 153 -5.94 6.84 -4.21
CA GLU A 153 -6.16 5.72 -5.13
C GLU A 153 -4.82 5.29 -5.72
N VAL A 154 -4.51 4.01 -5.62
CA VAL A 154 -3.23 3.44 -6.00
C VAL A 154 -3.43 2.33 -7.02
N ASN A 155 -2.76 2.44 -8.13
CA ASN A 155 -2.79 1.47 -9.21
C ASN A 155 -1.35 1.05 -9.57
N PRO A 156 -1.11 -0.16 -10.05
CA PRO A 156 0.11 -0.48 -10.78
C PRO A 156 0.27 0.42 -12.01
N ALA A 157 1.51 0.69 -12.40
CA ALA A 157 1.78 1.53 -13.56
C ALA A 157 1.15 0.94 -14.84
N ASN A 158 0.74 1.82 -15.74
CA ASN A 158 0.15 1.45 -17.02
C ASN A 158 -1.18 0.65 -16.94
N TYR A 159 -1.85 0.67 -15.78
CA TYR A 159 -3.15 0.02 -15.62
C TYR A 159 -4.14 0.44 -16.71
N LYS A 160 -5.07 -0.45 -17.03
CA LYS A 160 -6.16 -0.20 -17.97
C LYS A 160 -7.49 -0.18 -17.24
N THR A 161 -8.40 0.66 -17.71
CA THR A 161 -9.76 0.72 -17.19
C THR A 161 -10.74 0.39 -18.30
N VAL A 162 -11.67 -0.50 -18.02
CA VAL A 162 -12.75 -0.90 -18.91
C VAL A 162 -14.08 -0.46 -18.32
N TYR A 163 -14.93 0.13 -19.14
CA TYR A 163 -16.24 0.64 -18.75
C TYR A 163 -17.35 -0.13 -19.47
N PRO A 164 -18.51 -0.36 -18.81
CA PRO A 164 -19.67 -0.96 -19.49
C PRO A 164 -20.08 -0.17 -20.72
N ALA A 165 -20.32 -0.88 -21.83
CA ALA A 165 -20.73 -0.24 -23.10
C ALA A 165 -22.13 0.41 -23.05
N SER A 166 -22.94 0.08 -22.04
CA SER A 166 -24.24 0.70 -21.75
C SER A 166 -24.13 2.10 -21.13
N GLY A 167 -22.96 2.45 -20.59
CA GLY A 167 -22.68 3.77 -20.02
C GLY A 167 -22.22 4.79 -21.08
N PRO A 168 -21.96 6.03 -20.64
CA PRO A 168 -21.39 7.05 -21.51
C PRO A 168 -19.97 6.63 -21.92
N GLN A 169 -19.57 7.00 -23.13
CA GLN A 169 -18.20 6.77 -23.60
C GLN A 169 -17.24 7.59 -22.74
N PRO A 170 -16.25 6.95 -22.08
CA PRO A 170 -15.27 7.69 -21.30
C PRO A 170 -14.30 8.43 -22.23
N PRO A 171 -13.67 9.52 -21.77
CA PRO A 171 -12.58 10.13 -22.49
C PRO A 171 -11.38 9.18 -22.52
N SER A 172 -10.57 9.23 -23.58
CA SER A 172 -9.30 8.52 -23.60
C SER A 172 -8.28 9.22 -22.71
N ALA A 173 -7.78 8.54 -21.70
CA ALA A 173 -6.76 9.06 -20.80
C ALA A 173 -5.41 9.34 -21.52
N SER A 174 -5.13 8.62 -22.60
CA SER A 174 -3.91 8.78 -23.41
C SER A 174 -4.11 9.64 -24.65
N GLY A 175 -5.32 10.20 -24.86
CA GLY A 175 -5.66 10.92 -26.11
C GLY A 175 -5.85 10.01 -27.32
N GLY A 176 -5.80 8.70 -27.14
CA GLY A 176 -6.01 7.70 -28.18
C GLY A 176 -7.50 7.42 -28.48
N GLN A 177 -7.75 6.37 -29.22
CA GLN A 177 -9.12 5.95 -29.57
C GLN A 177 -9.71 5.06 -28.48
N VAL A 178 -10.95 5.35 -28.08
CA VAL A 178 -11.77 4.47 -27.24
C VAL A 178 -12.64 3.62 -28.16
N VAL A 179 -12.54 2.30 -28.02
CA VAL A 179 -13.29 1.33 -28.84
C VAL A 179 -14.14 0.41 -27.98
N LYS A 180 -15.25 -0.07 -28.54
CA LYS A 180 -16.05 -1.11 -27.91
C LYS A 180 -15.40 -2.46 -28.13
N VAL A 181 -15.26 -3.24 -27.05
CA VAL A 181 -14.71 -4.58 -27.10
C VAL A 181 -15.72 -5.57 -26.51
N SER A 182 -15.60 -6.82 -26.91
CA SER A 182 -16.30 -7.94 -26.28
C SER A 182 -15.27 -8.74 -25.50
N PHE A 183 -15.46 -8.89 -24.19
CA PHE A 183 -14.66 -9.78 -23.37
C PHE A 183 -15.50 -10.37 -22.23
N ASN A 184 -15.13 -11.52 -21.77
CA ASN A 184 -15.73 -12.16 -20.61
C ASN A 184 -14.84 -11.92 -19.41
N HIS A 185 -15.44 -11.63 -18.27
CA HIS A 185 -14.73 -11.52 -17.01
C HIS A 185 -15.37 -12.44 -15.96
N THR A 186 -14.56 -12.79 -14.97
CA THR A 186 -15.03 -13.48 -13.77
C THR A 186 -14.54 -12.65 -12.59
N PRO A 187 -15.44 -12.23 -11.69
CA PRO A 187 -15.05 -11.49 -10.50
C PRO A 187 -14.03 -12.26 -9.68
N ALA A 188 -13.06 -11.57 -9.12
CA ALA A 188 -12.07 -12.18 -8.26
C ALA A 188 -12.70 -12.71 -6.96
N THR A 189 -12.11 -13.77 -6.43
CA THR A 189 -12.43 -14.28 -5.10
C THR A 189 -11.51 -13.66 -4.06
N TYR A 190 -12.10 -13.07 -3.04
CA TYR A 190 -11.35 -12.48 -1.93
C TYR A 190 -10.96 -13.56 -0.91
N ALA A 191 -9.68 -13.65 -0.63
CA ALA A 191 -9.11 -14.55 0.36
C ALA A 191 -7.87 -13.91 1.01
N PRO A 192 -7.54 -14.24 2.26
CA PRO A 192 -6.33 -13.72 2.88
C PRO A 192 -5.08 -13.97 2.02
N PRO A 193 -4.16 -12.99 1.93
CA PRO A 193 -4.18 -11.69 2.60
C PRO A 193 -5.13 -10.65 1.95
N ASN A 194 -5.59 -10.88 0.73
CA ASN A 194 -6.35 -9.96 -0.11
C ASN A 194 -7.84 -9.94 0.26
N GLN A 195 -8.17 -9.25 1.33
CA GLN A 195 -9.55 -8.96 1.70
C GLN A 195 -10.05 -7.74 0.95
N LEU A 196 -11.37 -7.63 0.73
CA LEU A 196 -11.96 -6.46 0.10
C LEU A 196 -11.73 -5.19 0.92
N HIS A 197 -11.97 -5.27 2.22
CA HIS A 197 -11.95 -4.12 3.12
C HIS A 197 -11.44 -4.50 4.51
N TRP A 198 -10.66 -3.63 5.08
CA TRP A 198 -10.39 -3.59 6.52
C TRP A 198 -10.12 -2.15 6.95
N ASN A 199 -10.31 -1.88 8.24
CA ASN A 199 -10.00 -0.58 8.83
C ASN A 199 -8.91 -0.75 9.88
N LEU A 200 -7.86 0.05 9.82
CA LEU A 200 -6.74 0.02 10.76
C LEU A 200 -7.16 0.26 12.21
N PHE A 201 -8.27 0.98 12.43
CA PHE A 201 -8.77 1.29 13.76
C PHE A 201 -9.65 0.18 14.34
N ASP A 202 -10.37 -0.56 13.51
CA ASP A 202 -11.26 -1.66 13.93
C ASP A 202 -10.46 -2.85 14.45
N ASP A 203 -9.31 -3.13 13.87
CA ASP A 203 -8.37 -4.18 14.31
C ASP A 203 -7.73 -3.89 15.69
N GLY A 204 -8.16 -2.84 16.36
CA GLY A 204 -7.67 -2.44 17.67
C GLY A 204 -6.35 -1.69 17.58
N PHE A 205 -6.39 -0.57 16.92
CA PHE A 205 -5.30 0.41 16.88
C PHE A 205 -4.64 0.56 18.27
N GLY A 206 -3.32 0.43 18.33
CA GLY A 206 -2.56 0.34 19.59
C GLY A 206 -2.41 -1.09 20.13
N LYS A 207 -3.07 -2.07 19.54
CA LYS A 207 -2.70 -3.49 19.64
C LYS A 207 -1.72 -3.79 18.51
N CYS A 208 -1.21 -4.95 18.41
CA CYS A 208 -0.17 -5.32 17.47
C CYS A 208 -0.61 -5.13 16.01
N ALA A 209 0.27 -4.60 15.17
CA ALA A 209 0.04 -4.68 13.74
C ALA A 209 -0.13 -6.15 13.35
N PRO A 210 -1.14 -6.48 12.53
CA PRO A 210 -1.30 -7.85 12.06
C PRO A 210 -0.05 -8.28 11.29
N ALA A 211 0.30 -9.53 11.41
CA ALA A 211 1.44 -10.09 10.71
C ALA A 211 1.18 -10.12 9.18
N GLY A 212 2.13 -9.65 8.39
CA GLY A 212 2.14 -9.74 6.94
C GLY A 212 1.45 -8.59 6.19
N PRO A 213 1.65 -8.52 4.88
CA PRO A 213 0.98 -7.55 4.02
C PRO A 213 -0.53 -7.80 3.99
N ARG A 214 -1.30 -6.72 3.85
CA ARG A 214 -2.75 -6.77 3.74
C ARG A 214 -3.24 -6.81 2.30
N VAL A 215 -2.42 -6.34 1.39
CA VAL A 215 -2.59 -6.47 -0.06
C VAL A 215 -1.29 -6.96 -0.63
N MET A 216 -1.35 -7.95 -1.47
CA MET A 216 -0.20 -8.49 -2.17
C MET A 216 -0.63 -9.04 -3.53
N ASP A 217 -0.01 -8.53 -4.55
CA ASP A 217 -0.13 -8.95 -5.93
C ASP A 217 1.27 -8.87 -6.54
N ASP A 218 1.49 -9.42 -7.70
CA ASP A 218 2.76 -9.36 -8.41
C ASP A 218 3.16 -7.93 -8.86
N HIS A 219 2.27 -6.95 -8.67
CA HIS A 219 2.47 -5.55 -9.02
C HIS A 219 2.38 -4.59 -7.83
N LEU A 220 1.74 -4.98 -6.74
CA LEU A 220 1.41 -4.09 -5.63
C LEU A 220 1.55 -4.77 -4.28
N PHE A 221 2.20 -4.06 -3.37
CA PHE A 221 2.31 -4.41 -1.96
C PHE A 221 1.74 -3.29 -1.10
N ALA A 222 0.96 -3.64 -0.08
CA ALA A 222 0.50 -2.71 0.94
C ALA A 222 0.49 -3.36 2.33
N SER A 223 1.14 -2.73 3.29
CA SER A 223 1.29 -3.24 4.65
C SER A 223 1.30 -2.13 5.70
N PRO A 224 0.53 -2.27 6.80
CA PRO A 224 0.59 -1.33 7.91
C PRO A 224 1.90 -1.52 8.71
N LEU A 225 2.57 -0.42 9.02
CA LEU A 225 3.72 -0.35 9.90
C LEU A 225 3.39 0.51 11.11
N VAL A 226 3.58 -0.03 12.30
CA VAL A 226 3.31 0.65 13.58
C VAL A 226 4.63 0.97 14.26
N GLY A 227 4.83 2.23 14.62
CA GLY A 227 5.98 2.70 15.38
C GLY A 227 5.57 3.23 16.75
N TYR A 228 6.49 3.10 17.73
CA TYR A 228 6.33 3.63 19.07
C TYR A 228 7.57 4.41 19.48
N VAL A 229 7.37 5.51 20.20
CA VAL A 229 8.47 6.32 20.75
C VAL A 229 9.26 5.53 21.78
N ASN A 230 8.59 4.72 22.57
CA ASN A 230 9.19 3.88 23.58
C ASN A 230 8.89 2.40 23.31
N ALA A 231 9.92 1.63 23.04
CA ALA A 231 9.78 0.20 22.77
C ALA A 231 9.16 -0.59 23.96
N SER A 232 9.26 -0.06 25.19
CA SER A 232 8.62 -0.65 26.37
C SER A 232 7.09 -0.51 26.35
N ASP A 233 6.55 0.46 25.60
CA ASP A 233 5.12 0.67 25.44
C ASP A 233 4.51 -0.28 24.41
N ASN A 234 5.34 -1.00 23.69
CA ASN A 234 4.95 -2.01 22.73
C ASN A 234 4.45 -3.27 23.45
N LYS A 235 3.15 -3.31 23.73
CA LYS A 235 2.48 -4.45 24.39
C LYS A 235 2.20 -5.62 23.44
N CYS A 236 2.84 -5.64 22.27
CA CYS A 236 2.64 -6.71 21.31
C CYS A 236 3.30 -8.01 21.76
N PRO A 237 2.59 -9.14 21.81
CA PRO A 237 3.18 -10.43 22.04
C PRO A 237 4.34 -10.68 21.06
N GLY A 238 5.54 -10.93 21.59
CA GLY A 238 6.76 -11.15 20.78
C GLY A 238 7.50 -9.88 20.36
N GLY A 239 7.16 -8.70 20.88
CA GLY A 239 7.85 -7.44 20.58
C GLY A 239 7.77 -6.99 19.12
N ARG A 240 6.77 -7.45 18.39
CA ARG A 240 6.65 -7.21 16.95
C ARG A 240 5.77 -6.00 16.68
N GLY A 241 6.38 -4.85 16.54
CA GLY A 241 5.73 -3.65 16.00
C GLY A 241 5.85 -3.52 14.48
N ASN A 242 6.52 -4.45 13.82
CA ASN A 242 6.69 -4.48 12.36
C ASN A 242 6.13 -5.76 11.74
N VAL A 243 5.46 -5.58 10.65
CA VAL A 243 5.08 -6.64 9.73
C VAL A 243 6.37 -7.10 9.02
N GLY A 244 6.88 -8.25 9.36
CA GLY A 244 8.15 -8.73 8.81
C GLY A 244 9.12 -9.24 9.87
N GLY A 245 8.74 -9.15 11.16
CA GLY A 245 9.50 -9.77 12.26
C GLY A 245 10.67 -8.94 12.78
N GLY A 246 10.82 -7.71 12.32
CA GLY A 246 11.77 -6.76 12.90
C GLY A 246 11.29 -6.18 14.25
N PRO A 247 12.17 -5.56 15.03
CA PRO A 247 11.78 -4.83 16.23
C PRO A 247 10.79 -3.71 15.87
N ALA A 248 9.90 -3.36 16.82
CA ALA A 248 9.08 -2.17 16.70
C ALA A 248 9.97 -0.98 16.36
N GLN A 249 9.56 -0.19 15.39
CA GLN A 249 10.30 1.03 15.08
C GLN A 249 10.16 1.98 16.26
N GLY A 250 11.28 2.25 16.90
CA GLY A 250 11.37 3.22 18.00
C GLY A 250 11.29 4.66 17.50
N ALA A 251 11.64 5.59 18.39
CA ALA A 251 11.81 6.99 18.03
C ALA A 251 12.87 7.14 16.93
N PHE A 252 12.66 8.09 16.03
CA PHE A 252 13.64 8.49 15.05
C PHE A 252 14.92 8.97 15.76
N ASN A 253 16.06 8.43 15.37
CA ASN A 253 17.37 8.86 15.84
C ASN A 253 18.17 9.44 14.66
N PRO A 254 18.33 10.77 14.57
CA PRO A 254 19.04 11.40 13.45
C PRO A 254 20.52 11.01 13.37
N ASN A 255 21.11 10.57 14.49
CA ASN A 255 22.51 10.13 14.56
C ASN A 255 22.70 8.65 14.19
N SER A 256 21.61 7.91 13.96
CA SER A 256 21.73 6.52 13.52
C SER A 256 22.17 6.45 12.06
N THR A 257 23.09 5.54 11.79
CA THR A 257 23.52 5.20 10.42
C THR A 257 22.76 3.98 9.88
N PHE A 258 21.89 3.39 10.71
CA PHE A 258 21.13 2.21 10.34
C PHE A 258 19.93 2.59 9.47
N GLY A 259 19.88 2.07 8.26
CA GLY A 259 18.79 2.26 7.33
C GLY A 259 18.81 1.18 6.24
N HIS A 260 17.97 1.33 5.25
CA HIS A 260 17.92 0.40 4.12
C HIS A 260 17.51 1.10 2.82
N MET A 261 17.62 0.36 1.73
CA MET A 261 17.21 0.78 0.39
C MET A 261 16.60 -0.43 -0.35
N HIS A 262 15.94 -0.17 -1.47
CA HIS A 262 15.39 -1.20 -2.35
C HIS A 262 16.00 -1.06 -3.73
N ALA A 263 16.45 -2.18 -4.32
CA ALA A 263 17.08 -2.16 -5.64
C ALA A 263 16.06 -2.02 -6.78
N GLY A 264 14.87 -2.55 -6.57
CA GLY A 264 13.80 -2.59 -7.57
C GLY A 264 12.82 -1.43 -7.43
N PRO A 265 11.61 -1.68 -6.95
CA PRO A 265 10.57 -0.66 -6.86
C PRO A 265 10.89 0.40 -5.80
N ALA A 266 10.24 1.55 -5.94
CA ALA A 266 10.17 2.54 -4.87
C ALA A 266 9.37 1.99 -3.68
N GLU A 267 9.70 2.45 -2.49
CA GLU A 267 8.84 2.30 -1.33
C GLU A 267 8.29 3.68 -0.92
N TRP A 268 7.03 3.71 -0.52
CA TRP A 268 6.39 4.93 -0.10
C TRP A 268 5.36 4.68 1.00
N TRP A 269 4.97 5.72 1.69
CA TRP A 269 4.14 5.59 2.88
C TRP A 269 3.08 6.67 2.95
N ILE A 270 1.92 6.30 3.47
CA ILE A 270 0.87 7.22 3.87
C ILE A 270 0.82 7.21 5.40
N VAL A 271 1.02 8.37 6.02
CA VAL A 271 0.89 8.52 7.47
C VAL A 271 -0.58 8.47 7.85
N GLN A 272 -0.97 7.48 8.64
CA GLN A 272 -2.37 7.28 9.05
C GLN A 272 -2.66 7.86 10.42
N VAL A 273 -1.66 7.86 11.31
CA VAL A 273 -1.79 8.37 12.68
C VAL A 273 -0.47 8.91 13.17
N GLY A 274 -0.55 9.99 13.96
CA GLY A 274 0.58 10.58 14.63
C GLY A 274 1.55 11.26 13.68
N ALA A 275 2.83 11.25 14.05
CA ALA A 275 3.90 11.87 13.30
C ALA A 275 5.08 10.92 13.12
N ILE A 276 5.77 11.10 12.00
CA ILE A 276 6.94 10.32 11.60
C ILE A 276 8.04 11.30 11.22
N SER A 277 9.22 11.08 11.75
CA SER A 277 10.46 11.71 11.29
C SER A 277 11.37 10.69 10.64
N GLY A 278 12.20 11.15 9.73
CA GLY A 278 13.13 10.30 9.02
C GLY A 278 14.16 11.08 8.23
N LYS A 279 14.96 10.32 7.50
CA LYS A 279 16.02 10.85 6.67
C LYS A 279 16.07 10.06 5.36
N PHE A 280 16.11 10.79 4.25
CA PHE A 280 16.33 10.22 2.91
C PHE A 280 17.66 10.70 2.36
N GLU A 281 18.37 9.78 1.71
CA GLU A 281 19.60 10.09 0.97
C GLU A 281 19.34 11.21 -0.05
N GLY A 282 20.24 12.20 -0.07
CA GLY A 282 20.15 13.34 -1.00
C GLY A 282 19.06 14.37 -0.69
N VAL A 283 18.21 14.13 0.32
CA VAL A 283 17.12 15.02 0.74
C VAL A 283 17.39 15.61 2.13
N GLY A 284 17.88 14.78 3.05
CA GLY A 284 18.05 15.13 4.46
C GLY A 284 16.88 14.66 5.31
N GLU A 285 16.72 15.31 6.47
CA GLU A 285 15.68 14.99 7.44
C GLU A 285 14.32 15.55 7.00
N PHE A 286 13.27 14.83 7.37
CA PHE A 286 11.88 15.23 7.14
C PHE A 286 11.01 14.98 8.37
N HIS A 287 9.88 15.66 8.40
CA HIS A 287 8.80 15.48 9.35
C HIS A 287 7.48 15.36 8.59
N ALA A 288 6.72 14.30 8.86
CA ALA A 288 5.45 14.00 8.23
C ALA A 288 4.37 13.71 9.28
N THR A 289 3.16 14.14 9.01
CA THR A 289 1.98 14.02 9.87
C THR A 289 0.84 13.32 9.16
N GLU A 290 -0.28 13.13 9.84
CA GLU A 290 -1.45 12.42 9.30
C GLU A 290 -1.89 12.95 7.93
N GLY A 291 -2.05 12.04 6.97
CA GLY A 291 -2.41 12.32 5.59
C GLY A 291 -1.23 12.68 4.68
N ASP A 292 -0.04 12.91 5.22
CA ASP A 292 1.16 13.14 4.42
C ASP A 292 1.60 11.85 3.73
N VAL A 293 2.21 12.00 2.55
CA VAL A 293 2.74 10.90 1.76
C VAL A 293 4.25 11.07 1.58
N LEU A 294 4.99 10.03 1.93
CA LEU A 294 6.44 9.93 1.80
C LEU A 294 6.77 9.00 0.63
N TYR A 295 7.80 9.32 -0.15
CA TYR A 295 8.24 8.50 -1.27
C TYR A 295 9.76 8.41 -1.31
N ALA A 296 10.29 7.20 -1.15
CA ALA A 296 11.69 6.88 -1.37
C ALA A 296 11.85 6.26 -2.76
N ALA A 297 12.52 6.98 -3.67
CA ALA A 297 12.81 6.48 -5.00
C ALA A 297 13.67 5.20 -4.95
N PRO A 298 13.68 4.35 -5.98
CA PRO A 298 14.55 3.18 -6.02
C PRO A 298 16.00 3.52 -5.67
N MET A 299 16.68 2.63 -4.96
CA MET A 299 18.06 2.78 -4.49
C MET A 299 18.30 3.96 -3.52
N THR A 300 17.25 4.65 -3.07
CA THR A 300 17.39 5.72 -2.07
C THR A 300 17.46 5.11 -0.67
N TRP A 301 18.61 5.28 -0.03
CA TRP A 301 18.74 4.93 1.38
C TRP A 301 17.79 5.76 2.24
N HIS A 302 17.11 5.10 3.16
CA HIS A 302 16.15 5.76 4.03
C HIS A 302 16.10 5.14 5.42
N GLN A 303 15.72 5.98 6.37
CA GLN A 303 15.49 5.66 7.76
C GLN A 303 14.27 6.44 8.26
N MET A 304 13.44 5.78 9.03
CA MET A 304 12.27 6.44 9.65
C MET A 304 12.01 5.90 11.04
N GLY A 305 11.38 6.72 11.87
CA GLY A 305 10.93 6.36 13.20
C GLY A 305 9.70 7.15 13.62
N ALA A 306 9.08 6.72 14.71
CA ALA A 306 7.99 7.46 15.34
C ALA A 306 8.53 8.78 15.90
N GLU A 307 7.70 9.81 15.87
CA GLU A 307 8.01 11.09 16.52
C GLU A 307 7.19 11.23 17.81
N ALA A 308 7.88 11.71 18.85
CA ALA A 308 7.26 11.97 20.15
C ALA A 308 6.22 13.11 20.07
N PRO A 309 5.25 13.25 21.01
CA PRO A 309 5.52 13.00 22.43
C PRO A 309 4.89 11.74 23.02
N SER A 310 3.86 11.17 22.45
CA SER A 310 3.30 9.98 23.08
C SER A 310 2.26 9.31 22.18
N GLY A 311 2.37 8.03 22.01
CA GLY A 311 1.42 7.24 21.27
C GLY A 311 2.03 6.55 20.04
N PRO A 312 1.29 5.65 19.45
CA PRO A 312 1.73 4.99 18.24
C PRO A 312 1.70 5.96 17.06
N SER A 313 2.68 5.88 16.18
CA SER A 313 2.56 6.36 14.82
C SER A 313 2.25 5.18 13.91
N VAL A 314 1.36 5.38 12.96
CA VAL A 314 1.03 4.37 11.96
C VAL A 314 1.20 4.93 10.58
N ARG A 315 1.95 4.22 9.76
CA ARG A 315 2.04 4.46 8.34
C ARG A 315 1.68 3.21 7.57
N LEU A 316 1.04 3.36 6.46
CA LEU A 316 0.82 2.30 5.50
C LEU A 316 1.99 2.31 4.52
N ALA A 317 2.82 1.27 4.52
CA ALA A 317 3.88 1.09 3.55
C ALA A 317 3.30 0.49 2.28
N MET A 318 3.70 1.03 1.16
CA MET A 318 3.29 0.63 -0.17
C MET A 318 4.50 0.59 -1.10
N GLY A 319 4.42 -0.21 -2.14
CA GLY A 319 5.49 -0.32 -3.10
C GLY A 319 5.13 -1.29 -4.22
N GLY A 320 5.94 -1.35 -5.26
CA GLY A 320 5.91 -2.43 -6.23
C GLY A 320 6.38 -3.74 -5.58
N TYR A 321 6.04 -4.87 -6.16
CA TYR A 321 6.45 -6.19 -5.66
C TYR A 321 7.41 -6.87 -6.64
N PRO A 322 8.45 -7.58 -6.18
CA PRO A 322 8.89 -7.77 -4.78
C PRO A 322 9.69 -6.60 -4.21
N LEU A 323 9.43 -6.25 -2.96
CA LEU A 323 10.15 -5.24 -2.22
C LEU A 323 11.21 -5.91 -1.33
N ILE A 324 12.48 -5.86 -1.74
CA ILE A 324 13.59 -6.49 -1.03
C ILE A 324 14.41 -5.43 -0.31
N ASN A 325 14.52 -5.57 1.01
CA ASN A 325 15.33 -4.67 1.84
C ASN A 325 16.82 -5.01 1.72
N MET A 326 17.62 -4.05 1.32
CA MET A 326 19.06 -4.09 1.41
C MET A 326 19.49 -3.16 2.56
N THR A 327 19.80 -3.77 3.70
CA THR A 327 20.17 -3.01 4.90
C THR A 327 21.61 -2.55 4.79
N ASN A 328 21.83 -1.25 4.95
CA ASN A 328 23.14 -0.66 5.03
C ASN A 328 23.49 -0.36 6.48
N THR A 329 24.70 -0.71 6.90
CA THR A 329 25.23 -0.42 8.25
C THR A 329 25.82 0.98 8.37
N GLU A 330 26.03 1.64 7.24
CA GLU A 330 26.57 2.99 7.16
C GLU A 330 25.63 3.84 6.29
N ALA A 331 25.23 5.00 6.82
CA ALA A 331 24.49 5.96 5.97
C ALA A 331 25.41 6.42 4.84
N PRO A 332 24.94 6.44 3.60
CA PRO A 332 25.72 6.93 2.47
C PRO A 332 25.94 8.44 2.54
#